data_85d583fee874b00c5be02c73dae251a9
#
_entry.id   85d583fee874b00c5be02c73dae251a9
#
_cell.length_a   1.000
_cell.length_b   1.000
_cell.length_c   1.000
_cell.angle_alpha   90.00
_cell.angle_beta   90.00
_cell.angle_gamma   90.00
#
_symmetry.space_group_name_H-M   'P 1'
#
loop_
_entity.id
_entity.type
_entity.pdbx_description
1 polymer ?
#
loop_
_entity_poly.entity_id
_entity_poly.type
_entity_poly.pdbx_seq_one_letter_code
_entity_poly.pdbx_strand_id
1 'polypeptide(L)'
;MFKFKLSYVALAAALSSSFVYADPNSYTHLSGAKVIDIEKPNAAGVSHNMYREFNVNSNGVVLNNSASDLTHATLGNIAKNNNLTNGSASVILNEVTSNRASSLNGFIEVAGQRADVVIANPNGISCSGCSFINTNKAVLTTGKVTLSDTGAIASYNVTGGKLSIEKNGMNASNSYAVLLADAIAINGAVNAKNAIVGAGNFTFDNGSGAMTPAGKSATALQTLFPEYSIDISNLGGIKANSITMVGNNLGFGVRNKGAIVANSGLSLTSLGSLTNEGSIASNGMMTQVFSAGNFKNTGNISSNNIALLNSLSSISNSGTISSTGNLLVNASGNIENTGKFKAASTLSVMTNGNLKTTYGSNLLSDNQLTVTAAGNIENGGSTRGKNTTVTFGGDTLKVTGNIFGYDTLLVQAKKNDQITSGEITNAGTTSGGNVTVKTNGTLALTKGSFMEATDTLTTKSYWLKNEGYMGADTIAIDNYVTHNYGAIVGQDNVGIKTYHEFYNEGEILSSSNMTLDTQNHGNITNRSHIGAGGTLTMSVNKVVNGGYRCGFLGWATCGKGTITTTNLVLNSSHKYASEMGGTQQFKSATINTIK
;
A
#
# COMPACT_ATOMS: atom_id res chain seq x y z
N MET A 1 49.23 16.81 65.45
CA MET A 1 48.74 15.57 66.03
C MET A 1 47.48 15.18 65.27
N PHE A 2 47.64 14.45 64.14
CA PHE A 2 46.49 14.04 63.27
C PHE A 2 46.18 12.59 63.59
N LYS A 3 44.96 12.32 64.10
CA LYS A 3 44.44 10.99 64.31
C LYS A 3 43.81 10.48 62.99
N PHE A 4 44.42 9.43 62.43
CA PHE A 4 43.79 8.62 61.36
C PHE A 4 42.76 7.67 61.98
N LYS A 5 41.47 7.78 61.55
CA LYS A 5 40.48 6.77 61.79
C LYS A 5 40.59 5.69 60.72
N LEU A 6 40.94 4.47 61.11
CA LEU A 6 40.83 3.29 60.26
C LEU A 6 39.32 2.92 60.13
N SER A 7 38.77 3.05 58.92
CA SER A 7 37.48 2.49 58.60
C SER A 7 37.66 1.05 58.12
N TYR A 8 37.06 0.11 58.84
CA TYR A 8 36.97 -1.27 58.39
C TYR A 8 36.01 -1.34 57.19
N VAL A 9 36.54 -1.60 55.98
CA VAL A 9 35.75 -2.03 54.84
C VAL A 9 35.52 -3.52 54.98
N ALA A 10 34.32 -3.91 55.41
CA ALA A 10 33.89 -5.29 55.33
C ALA A 10 33.69 -5.68 53.87
N LEU A 11 34.61 -6.45 53.30
CA LEU A 11 34.50 -7.08 52.00
C LEU A 11 33.46 -8.21 52.12
N ALA A 12 32.19 -7.92 51.86
CA ALA A 12 31.16 -8.94 51.66
C ALA A 12 31.45 -9.61 50.30
N ALA A 13 32.17 -10.72 50.33
CA ALA A 13 32.24 -11.64 49.21
C ALA A 13 30.84 -12.24 49.01
N ALA A 14 30.07 -11.69 48.08
CA ALA A 14 28.88 -12.32 47.55
C ALA A 14 29.34 -13.62 46.85
N LEU A 15 29.27 -14.73 47.54
CA LEU A 15 29.27 -16.04 46.91
C LEU A 15 28.02 -16.12 46.03
N SER A 16 28.13 -15.71 44.77
CA SER A 16 27.20 -16.12 43.75
C SER A 16 27.35 -17.64 43.60
N SER A 17 26.55 -18.40 44.33
CA SER A 17 26.35 -19.81 44.04
C SER A 17 25.79 -19.87 42.63
N SER A 18 26.65 -20.09 41.66
CA SER A 18 26.22 -20.56 40.33
C SER A 18 25.57 -21.92 40.60
N PHE A 19 24.23 -21.94 40.62
CA PHE A 19 23.51 -23.19 40.54
C PHE A 19 23.91 -23.82 39.20
N VAL A 20 24.75 -24.84 39.25
CA VAL A 20 25.04 -25.67 38.08
C VAL A 20 23.82 -26.57 37.91
N TYR A 21 22.87 -26.12 37.11
CA TYR A 21 21.79 -26.99 36.67
C TYR A 21 22.41 -28.10 35.82
N ALA A 22 22.17 -29.35 36.19
CA ALA A 22 22.51 -30.48 35.34
C ALA A 22 21.54 -30.53 34.14
N ASP A 23 22.06 -30.82 32.93
CA ASP A 23 21.21 -31.08 31.80
C ASP A 23 20.24 -32.24 32.13
N PRO A 24 18.99 -32.23 31.62
CA PRO A 24 18.05 -33.34 31.81
C PRO A 24 18.62 -34.68 31.38
N ASN A 25 18.20 -35.74 32.06
CA ASN A 25 18.64 -37.10 31.76
C ASN A 25 18.33 -37.45 30.27
N SER A 26 19.32 -38.03 29.62
CA SER A 26 19.14 -38.39 28.19
C SER A 26 19.99 -39.61 27.83
N TYR A 27 19.53 -40.33 26.83
CA TYR A 27 20.27 -41.43 26.23
C TYR A 27 20.17 -41.37 24.69
N THR A 28 21.09 -42.05 24.01
CA THR A 28 21.02 -42.20 22.54
C THR A 28 20.30 -43.49 22.23
N HIS A 29 19.21 -43.39 21.50
CA HIS A 29 18.46 -44.55 21.01
C HIS A 29 19.25 -45.26 19.89
N LEU A 30 18.93 -46.55 19.57
CA LEU A 30 19.56 -47.31 18.50
C LEU A 30 19.46 -46.66 17.12
N SER A 31 18.44 -45.84 16.87
CA SER A 31 18.28 -45.02 15.67
C SER A 31 19.26 -43.85 15.58
N GLY A 32 20.03 -43.56 16.61
CA GLY A 32 20.88 -42.39 16.73
C GLY A 32 20.16 -41.13 17.26
N ALA A 33 18.85 -41.15 17.44
CA ALA A 33 18.10 -40.05 18.05
C ALA A 33 18.41 -39.93 19.55
N LYS A 34 18.51 -38.69 20.05
CA LYS A 34 18.66 -38.44 21.47
C LYS A 34 17.29 -38.42 22.13
N VAL A 35 17.05 -39.30 23.11
CA VAL A 35 15.84 -39.29 23.93
C VAL A 35 16.14 -38.55 25.22
N ILE A 36 15.34 -37.56 25.55
CA ILE A 36 15.47 -36.71 26.76
C ILE A 36 14.27 -36.93 27.66
N ASP A 37 14.49 -37.42 28.86
CA ASP A 37 13.47 -37.46 29.89
C ASP A 37 13.27 -36.06 30.45
N ILE A 38 12.16 -35.41 30.03
CA ILE A 38 11.86 -34.05 30.47
C ILE A 38 11.63 -33.97 31.98
N GLU A 39 11.93 -32.82 32.55
CA GLU A 39 11.76 -32.56 33.97
C GLU A 39 10.27 -32.61 34.40
N LYS A 40 10.05 -32.85 35.68
CA LYS A 40 8.71 -32.88 36.27
C LYS A 40 7.95 -31.59 35.99
N PRO A 41 6.73 -31.67 35.41
CA PRO A 41 5.91 -30.49 35.19
C PRO A 41 5.50 -29.83 36.52
N ASN A 42 5.47 -28.49 36.53
CA ASN A 42 4.90 -27.72 37.63
C ASN A 42 3.35 -27.77 37.62
N ALA A 43 2.71 -27.08 38.56
CA ALA A 43 1.24 -27.06 38.67
C ALA A 43 0.52 -26.47 37.43
N ALA A 44 1.19 -25.64 36.66
CA ALA A 44 0.69 -25.08 35.39
C ALA A 44 0.95 -26.01 34.18
N GLY A 45 1.52 -27.19 34.39
CA GLY A 45 1.83 -28.15 33.32
C GLY A 45 3.11 -27.82 32.54
N VAL A 46 3.97 -26.95 33.04
CA VAL A 46 5.23 -26.57 32.38
C VAL A 46 6.37 -27.44 32.88
N SER A 47 6.96 -28.25 32.02
CA SER A 47 8.25 -28.91 32.24
C SER A 47 9.36 -27.95 31.87
N HIS A 48 10.11 -27.44 32.85
CA HIS A 48 11.20 -26.50 32.65
C HIS A 48 12.54 -27.24 32.64
N ASN A 49 13.11 -27.36 31.44
CA ASN A 49 14.35 -28.08 31.18
C ASN A 49 15.46 -27.06 30.90
N MET A 50 16.47 -27.01 31.74
CA MET A 50 17.62 -26.12 31.57
C MET A 50 18.79 -26.88 30.97
N TYR A 51 19.45 -26.28 30.02
CA TYR A 51 20.57 -26.88 29.28
C TYR A 51 21.78 -25.96 29.28
N ARG A 52 22.96 -26.56 29.29
CA ARG A 52 24.20 -25.86 28.90
C ARG A 52 24.22 -25.64 27.39
N GLU A 53 23.75 -26.62 26.61
CA GLU A 53 23.61 -26.56 25.15
C GLU A 53 22.38 -27.37 24.72
N PHE A 54 21.54 -26.80 23.89
CA PHE A 54 20.45 -27.53 23.27
C PHE A 54 20.69 -27.52 21.73
N ASN A 55 21.23 -28.62 21.25
CA ASN A 55 21.49 -28.83 19.83
C ASN A 55 20.76 -30.10 19.36
N VAL A 56 20.27 -30.08 18.13
CA VAL A 56 19.60 -31.21 17.47
C VAL A 56 20.39 -31.55 16.21
N ASN A 57 20.96 -32.74 16.16
CA ASN A 57 21.63 -33.25 14.98
C ASN A 57 20.63 -33.84 13.96
N SER A 58 21.10 -34.35 12.84
CA SER A 58 20.24 -34.92 11.79
C SER A 58 19.44 -36.15 12.21
N ASN A 59 19.83 -36.84 13.30
CA ASN A 59 19.11 -37.99 13.82
C ASN A 59 17.92 -37.59 14.72
N GLY A 60 17.81 -36.31 15.06
CA GLY A 60 16.71 -35.76 15.82
C GLY A 60 16.82 -35.90 17.34
N VAL A 61 15.81 -35.32 17.99
CA VAL A 61 15.63 -35.37 19.48
C VAL A 61 14.19 -35.78 19.76
N VAL A 62 14.02 -36.65 20.75
CA VAL A 62 12.72 -37.03 21.32
C VAL A 62 12.62 -36.49 22.75
N LEU A 63 11.64 -35.65 22.98
CA LEU A 63 11.28 -35.15 24.32
C LEU A 63 10.28 -36.12 24.93
N ASN A 64 10.74 -36.94 25.88
CA ASN A 64 9.93 -38.00 26.48
C ASN A 64 8.89 -37.44 27.44
N ASN A 65 7.66 -37.25 26.96
CA ASN A 65 6.50 -36.78 27.69
C ASN A 65 5.49 -37.92 27.94
N SER A 66 5.99 -39.15 28.07
CA SER A 66 5.15 -40.33 28.35
C SER A 66 5.29 -40.80 29.79
N ALA A 67 4.16 -40.87 30.53
CA ALA A 67 4.06 -41.41 31.86
C ALA A 67 3.95 -42.96 31.88
N SER A 68 3.87 -43.60 30.71
CA SER A 68 3.87 -45.05 30.52
C SER A 68 4.83 -45.46 29.42
N ASP A 69 5.22 -46.71 29.40
CA ASP A 69 6.01 -47.26 28.30
C ASP A 69 5.26 -47.09 26.99
N LEU A 70 5.98 -46.69 25.94
CA LEU A 70 5.41 -46.31 24.66
C LEU A 70 6.04 -47.13 23.53
N THR A 71 5.25 -47.74 22.67
CA THR A 71 5.73 -48.30 21.41
C THR A 71 5.66 -47.19 20.35
N HIS A 72 6.82 -46.64 20.03
CA HIS A 72 6.95 -45.58 19.04
C HIS A 72 7.03 -46.16 17.63
N ALA A 73 6.31 -45.56 16.66
CA ALA A 73 6.18 -46.10 15.31
C ALA A 73 7.51 -46.25 14.56
N THR A 74 8.47 -45.35 14.78
CA THR A 74 9.77 -45.32 14.09
C THR A 74 10.94 -45.72 14.98
N LEU A 75 10.87 -45.46 16.27
CA LEU A 75 11.95 -45.72 17.22
C LEU A 75 11.77 -47.02 18.01
N GLY A 76 10.62 -47.67 17.94
CA GLY A 76 10.33 -48.85 18.80
C GLY A 76 9.98 -48.45 20.25
N ASN A 77 10.42 -49.23 21.21
CA ASN A 77 10.03 -49.01 22.60
C ASN A 77 10.81 -47.88 23.25
N ILE A 78 10.07 -46.91 23.77
CA ILE A 78 10.56 -45.83 24.65
C ILE A 78 10.02 -46.09 26.04
N ALA A 79 10.90 -46.22 27.06
CA ALA A 79 10.49 -46.40 28.45
C ALA A 79 9.78 -45.14 28.96
N LYS A 80 8.88 -45.31 29.91
CA LYS A 80 8.24 -44.19 30.59
C LYS A 80 9.26 -43.24 31.21
N ASN A 81 8.93 -41.97 31.21
CA ASN A 81 9.71 -40.95 31.92
C ASN A 81 9.33 -40.96 33.42
N ASN A 82 10.27 -41.37 34.26
CA ASN A 82 10.02 -41.47 35.70
C ASN A 82 9.89 -40.11 36.41
N ASN A 83 10.27 -39.01 35.77
CA ASN A 83 10.07 -37.66 36.28
C ASN A 83 8.60 -37.22 36.27
N LEU A 84 7.75 -37.85 35.45
CA LEU A 84 6.35 -37.47 35.21
C LEU A 84 5.40 -37.96 36.33
N THR A 85 5.78 -37.76 37.60
CA THR A 85 4.99 -38.19 38.76
C THR A 85 3.66 -37.45 38.92
N ASN A 86 3.51 -36.27 38.29
CA ASN A 86 2.32 -35.43 38.31
C ASN A 86 1.56 -35.49 36.95
N GLY A 87 1.88 -36.45 36.10
CA GLY A 87 1.36 -36.54 34.73
C GLY A 87 2.26 -35.87 33.69
N SER A 88 1.83 -35.94 32.42
CA SER A 88 2.56 -35.40 31.27
C SER A 88 2.49 -33.86 31.24
N ALA A 89 3.50 -33.23 30.64
CA ALA A 89 3.55 -31.79 30.47
C ALA A 89 2.60 -31.31 29.32
N SER A 90 2.03 -30.15 29.48
CA SER A 90 1.32 -29.43 28.41
C SER A 90 2.26 -28.48 27.67
N VAL A 91 3.34 -28.04 28.32
CA VAL A 91 4.40 -27.18 27.76
C VAL A 91 5.75 -27.74 28.14
N ILE A 92 6.64 -27.90 27.19
CA ILE A 92 8.04 -28.32 27.40
C ILE A 92 8.91 -27.10 27.05
N LEU A 93 9.41 -26.44 28.09
CA LEU A 93 10.33 -25.31 28.00
C LEU A 93 11.77 -25.83 28.03
N ASN A 94 12.51 -25.63 26.95
CA ASN A 94 13.93 -25.93 26.82
C ASN A 94 14.69 -24.60 26.78
N GLU A 95 15.33 -24.25 27.90
CA GLU A 95 16.05 -22.99 28.10
C GLU A 95 17.56 -23.23 28.15
N VAL A 96 18.31 -22.50 27.28
CA VAL A 96 19.78 -22.56 27.29
C VAL A 96 20.33 -21.49 28.22
N THR A 97 21.13 -21.91 29.18
CA THR A 97 21.68 -21.05 30.24
C THR A 97 23.14 -20.65 30.02
N SER A 98 23.82 -21.25 29.03
CA SER A 98 25.20 -20.89 28.67
C SER A 98 25.23 -19.74 27.64
N ASN A 99 26.41 -19.41 27.16
CA ASN A 99 26.64 -18.41 26.09
C ASN A 99 26.75 -19.02 24.67
N ARG A 100 26.27 -20.23 24.46
CA ARG A 100 26.35 -20.92 23.16
C ARG A 100 25.01 -20.89 22.44
N ALA A 101 25.04 -20.58 21.13
CA ALA A 101 23.86 -20.64 20.29
C ALA A 101 23.41 -22.10 20.04
N SER A 102 22.13 -22.27 19.73
CA SER A 102 21.53 -23.56 19.39
C SER A 102 21.52 -23.82 17.89
N SER A 103 21.83 -25.06 17.48
CA SER A 103 21.75 -25.55 16.10
C SER A 103 20.75 -26.69 16.02
N LEU A 104 19.67 -26.50 15.25
CA LEU A 104 18.55 -27.42 15.11
C LEU A 104 18.55 -27.99 13.68
N ASN A 105 19.15 -29.18 13.50
CA ASN A 105 19.37 -29.78 12.16
C ASN A 105 18.56 -31.06 11.92
N GLY A 106 17.59 -31.39 12.79
CA GLY A 106 16.78 -32.59 12.71
C GLY A 106 15.40 -32.41 13.35
N PHE A 107 14.66 -33.49 13.44
CA PHE A 107 13.33 -33.46 14.05
C PHE A 107 13.41 -33.29 15.57
N ILE A 108 12.36 -32.65 16.11
CA ILE A 108 12.08 -32.51 17.54
C ILE A 108 10.68 -33.09 17.75
N GLU A 109 10.62 -34.22 18.42
CA GLU A 109 9.39 -34.97 18.63
C GLU A 109 9.01 -35.01 20.09
N VAL A 110 7.73 -34.83 20.40
CA VAL A 110 7.18 -35.10 21.73
C VAL A 110 6.65 -36.52 21.76
N ALA A 111 7.30 -37.40 22.54
CA ALA A 111 6.80 -38.75 22.77
C ALA A 111 5.67 -38.73 23.81
N GLY A 112 4.61 -39.50 23.58
CA GLY A 112 3.47 -39.57 24.49
C GLY A 112 2.47 -38.42 24.29
N GLN A 113 2.10 -37.71 25.33
CA GLN A 113 1.13 -36.65 25.27
C GLN A 113 1.67 -35.45 24.50
N ARG A 114 0.86 -34.96 23.52
CA ARG A 114 1.16 -33.77 22.74
C ARG A 114 1.34 -32.54 23.62
N ALA A 115 2.33 -31.71 23.34
CA ALA A 115 2.65 -30.52 24.13
C ALA A 115 3.12 -29.35 23.24
N ASP A 116 3.13 -28.14 23.80
CA ASP A 116 3.88 -27.02 23.23
C ASP A 116 5.38 -27.23 23.48
N VAL A 117 6.20 -26.92 22.49
CA VAL A 117 7.67 -26.96 22.61
C VAL A 117 8.21 -25.56 22.48
N VAL A 118 8.91 -25.11 23.52
CA VAL A 118 9.61 -23.83 23.55
C VAL A 118 11.12 -24.09 23.59
N ILE A 119 11.85 -23.49 22.67
CA ILE A 119 13.30 -23.43 22.66
C ILE A 119 13.71 -21.98 22.84
N ALA A 120 14.25 -21.65 23.99
CA ALA A 120 14.66 -20.31 24.37
C ALA A 120 16.18 -20.25 24.49
N ASN A 121 16.84 -19.45 23.64
CA ASN A 121 18.28 -19.25 23.66
C ASN A 121 18.66 -17.80 23.32
N PRO A 122 19.00 -16.97 24.32
CA PRO A 122 19.38 -15.57 24.09
C PRO A 122 20.59 -15.38 23.16
N ASN A 123 21.44 -16.42 23.02
CA ASN A 123 22.64 -16.34 22.20
C ASN A 123 22.39 -16.61 20.71
N GLY A 124 21.18 -17.01 20.36
CA GLY A 124 20.76 -17.27 18.99
C GLY A 124 20.35 -18.70 18.71
N ILE A 125 19.57 -18.86 17.65
CA ILE A 125 19.05 -20.16 17.20
C ILE A 125 19.20 -20.24 15.69
N SER A 126 19.76 -21.35 15.20
CA SER A 126 19.79 -21.71 13.79
C SER A 126 18.98 -22.97 13.57
N CYS A 127 18.07 -22.96 12.59
CA CYS A 127 17.29 -24.13 12.16
C CYS A 127 17.63 -24.46 10.70
N SER A 128 18.13 -25.67 10.46
CA SER A 128 18.43 -26.18 9.12
C SER A 128 17.79 -27.55 8.92
N GLY A 129 16.53 -27.55 8.45
CA GLY A 129 15.73 -28.76 8.34
C GLY A 129 15.11 -29.21 9.66
N CYS A 130 14.97 -28.30 10.61
CA CYS A 130 14.29 -28.63 11.87
C CYS A 130 12.80 -28.88 11.63
N SER A 131 12.24 -29.89 12.28
CA SER A 131 10.82 -30.21 12.20
C SER A 131 10.23 -30.53 13.57
N PHE A 132 8.92 -30.28 13.72
CA PHE A 132 8.22 -30.46 14.99
C PHE A 132 7.11 -31.51 14.82
N ILE A 133 7.23 -32.60 15.58
CA ILE A 133 6.33 -33.75 15.53
C ILE A 133 5.58 -33.85 16.86
N ASN A 134 4.29 -34.12 16.81
CA ASN A 134 3.40 -34.20 17.97
C ASN A 134 3.47 -32.94 18.87
N THR A 135 3.61 -31.77 18.22
CA THR A 135 3.74 -30.44 18.85
C THR A 135 2.54 -29.58 18.51
N ASN A 136 1.91 -28.90 19.49
CA ASN A 136 0.84 -27.94 19.23
C ASN A 136 1.40 -26.61 18.73
N LYS A 137 2.35 -26.06 19.52
CA LYS A 137 3.02 -24.79 19.27
C LYS A 137 4.53 -24.99 19.36
N ALA A 138 5.25 -24.62 18.32
CA ALA A 138 6.71 -24.60 18.27
C ALA A 138 7.17 -23.14 18.41
N VAL A 139 7.79 -22.81 19.53
CA VAL A 139 8.33 -21.48 19.81
C VAL A 139 9.84 -21.53 19.74
N LEU A 140 10.43 -20.76 18.85
CA LEU A 140 11.87 -20.48 18.80
C LEU A 140 12.08 -19.02 19.19
N THR A 141 12.77 -18.79 20.31
CA THR A 141 12.94 -17.43 20.81
C THR A 141 14.35 -17.16 21.33
N THR A 142 14.85 -15.95 21.05
CA THR A 142 16.02 -15.41 21.75
C THR A 142 15.62 -14.59 22.98
N GLY A 143 14.33 -14.49 23.25
CA GLY A 143 13.79 -13.79 24.41
C GLY A 143 13.95 -14.60 25.70
N LYS A 144 14.21 -13.87 26.81
CA LYS A 144 14.15 -14.45 28.16
C LYS A 144 12.70 -14.81 28.50
N VAL A 145 12.49 -16.02 28.97
CA VAL A 145 11.16 -16.49 29.38
C VAL A 145 10.81 -15.96 30.77
N THR A 146 9.61 -15.44 30.91
CA THR A 146 9.05 -15.02 32.21
C THR A 146 7.88 -15.93 32.55
N LEU A 147 7.94 -16.54 33.72
CA LEU A 147 6.85 -17.33 34.28
C LEU A 147 5.93 -16.45 35.13
N SER A 148 4.65 -16.75 35.13
CA SER A 148 3.66 -16.14 36.03
C SER A 148 3.80 -16.72 37.46
N ASP A 149 3.10 -16.16 38.41
CA ASP A 149 3.04 -16.67 39.80
C ASP A 149 2.47 -18.11 39.88
N THR A 150 1.69 -18.51 38.88
CA THR A 150 1.19 -19.90 38.79
C THR A 150 2.18 -20.85 38.13
N GLY A 151 3.31 -20.33 37.60
CA GLY A 151 4.32 -21.10 36.90
C GLY A 151 4.05 -21.33 35.41
N ALA A 152 2.99 -20.72 34.82
CA ALA A 152 2.75 -20.72 33.38
C ALA A 152 3.69 -19.73 32.66
N ILE A 153 3.99 -19.96 31.40
CA ILE A 153 4.75 -18.96 30.58
C ILE A 153 3.88 -17.73 30.34
N ALA A 154 4.26 -16.61 30.96
CA ALA A 154 3.58 -15.32 30.82
C ALA A 154 4.04 -14.57 29.56
N SER A 155 5.37 -14.45 29.38
CA SER A 155 5.91 -13.65 28.26
C SER A 155 7.31 -14.07 27.84
N TYR A 156 7.71 -13.58 26.66
CA TYR A 156 9.08 -13.66 26.16
C TYR A 156 9.62 -12.24 25.99
N ASN A 157 10.70 -11.90 26.68
CA ASN A 157 11.32 -10.59 26.60
C ASN A 157 12.55 -10.64 25.68
N VAL A 158 12.39 -10.17 24.45
CA VAL A 158 13.44 -10.14 23.42
C VAL A 158 14.24 -8.86 23.56
N THR A 159 15.55 -8.99 23.79
CA THR A 159 16.48 -7.85 23.94
C THR A 159 17.73 -7.98 23.07
N GLY A 160 17.85 -9.05 22.31
CA GLY A 160 19.00 -9.36 21.45
C GLY A 160 18.89 -10.75 20.84
N GLY A 161 19.94 -11.17 20.16
CA GLY A 161 20.07 -12.48 19.55
C GLY A 161 19.46 -12.57 18.14
N LYS A 162 20.00 -13.52 17.36
CA LYS A 162 19.58 -13.78 15.98
C LYS A 162 18.92 -15.15 15.87
N LEU A 163 17.81 -15.21 15.14
CA LEU A 163 17.20 -16.46 14.71
C LEU A 163 17.37 -16.60 13.20
N SER A 164 17.89 -17.74 12.74
CA SER A 164 18.02 -18.01 11.32
C SER A 164 17.34 -19.32 10.94
N ILE A 165 16.51 -19.27 9.90
CA ILE A 165 16.03 -20.46 9.20
C ILE A 165 16.89 -20.62 7.96
N GLU A 166 17.70 -21.66 7.94
CA GLU A 166 18.66 -21.91 6.88
C GLU A 166 18.01 -22.60 5.68
N LYS A 167 18.76 -22.82 4.60
CA LYS A 167 18.24 -23.30 3.29
C LYS A 167 17.36 -24.55 3.35
N ASN A 168 17.59 -25.44 4.34
CA ASN A 168 16.79 -26.66 4.50
C ASN A 168 15.42 -26.41 5.16
N GLY A 169 15.17 -25.16 5.59
CA GLY A 169 13.87 -24.71 6.09
C GLY A 169 13.49 -25.24 7.49
N MET A 170 12.24 -25.02 7.83
CA MET A 170 11.56 -25.45 9.04
C MET A 170 10.21 -26.09 8.70
N ASN A 171 9.92 -27.25 9.25
CA ASN A 171 8.63 -27.91 9.09
C ASN A 171 7.86 -27.96 10.44
N ALA A 172 6.84 -27.13 10.53
CA ALA A 172 5.85 -27.08 11.62
C ALA A 172 4.42 -27.12 11.04
N SER A 173 4.18 -27.86 9.94
CA SER A 173 2.93 -27.85 9.18
C SER A 173 1.70 -28.23 10.02
N ASN A 174 1.89 -29.03 11.08
CA ASN A 174 0.85 -29.43 12.02
C ASN A 174 0.83 -28.61 13.32
N SER A 175 1.69 -27.58 13.43
CA SER A 175 1.93 -26.79 14.63
C SER A 175 1.82 -25.30 14.35
N TYR A 176 1.52 -24.53 15.38
CA TYR A 176 1.74 -23.09 15.34
C TYR A 176 3.25 -22.82 15.44
N ALA A 177 3.80 -22.05 14.51
CA ALA A 177 5.18 -21.59 14.60
C ALA A 177 5.23 -20.16 15.16
N VAL A 178 6.03 -19.96 16.20
CA VAL A 178 6.27 -18.65 16.81
C VAL A 178 7.78 -18.40 16.81
N LEU A 179 8.22 -17.43 16.01
CA LEU A 179 9.62 -17.06 15.83
C LEU A 179 9.84 -15.66 16.40
N LEU A 180 10.60 -15.55 17.50
CA LEU A 180 10.80 -14.30 18.23
C LEU A 180 12.29 -14.05 18.46
N ALA A 181 12.86 -13.01 17.86
CA ALA A 181 14.26 -12.64 18.04
C ALA A 181 14.47 -11.14 17.75
N ASP A 182 15.64 -10.60 18.11
CA ASP A 182 15.97 -9.23 17.75
C ASP A 182 16.16 -9.08 16.22
N ALA A 183 16.77 -10.08 15.58
CA ALA A 183 16.90 -10.16 14.13
C ALA A 183 16.52 -11.56 13.63
N ILE A 184 15.74 -11.63 12.54
CA ILE A 184 15.29 -12.89 11.94
C ILE A 184 15.71 -12.94 10.47
N ALA A 185 16.45 -14.00 10.10
CA ALA A 185 16.78 -14.31 8.71
C ALA A 185 16.07 -15.59 8.26
N ILE A 186 15.36 -15.54 7.14
CA ILE A 186 14.63 -16.69 6.59
C ILE A 186 15.22 -17.01 5.22
N ASN A 187 16.14 -17.98 5.18
CA ASN A 187 16.86 -18.42 3.99
C ASN A 187 16.29 -19.71 3.38
N GLY A 188 15.33 -20.33 4.03
CA GLY A 188 14.63 -21.53 3.59
C GLY A 188 13.13 -21.42 3.89
N ALA A 189 12.34 -22.39 3.44
CA ALA A 189 10.90 -22.40 3.63
C ALA A 189 10.51 -22.68 5.09
N VAL A 190 9.63 -21.88 5.64
CA VAL A 190 8.90 -22.12 6.90
C VAL A 190 7.51 -22.59 6.55
N ASN A 191 7.19 -23.84 6.85
CA ASN A 191 5.84 -24.39 6.70
C ASN A 191 5.21 -24.54 8.08
N ALA A 192 4.06 -23.91 8.32
CA ALA A 192 3.37 -23.95 9.59
C ALA A 192 1.86 -24.02 9.42
N LYS A 193 1.13 -24.48 10.45
CA LYS A 193 -0.33 -24.36 10.50
C LYS A 193 -0.72 -22.88 10.58
N ASN A 194 -0.13 -22.14 11.51
CA ASN A 194 -0.16 -20.68 11.59
C ASN A 194 1.24 -20.18 11.97
N ALA A 195 1.58 -18.96 11.60
CA ALA A 195 2.89 -18.38 11.85
C ALA A 195 2.79 -17.00 12.51
N ILE A 196 3.58 -16.82 13.57
CA ILE A 196 3.86 -15.51 14.17
C ILE A 196 5.36 -15.29 14.07
N VAL A 197 5.78 -14.17 13.51
CA VAL A 197 7.18 -13.77 13.38
C VAL A 197 7.35 -12.38 13.96
N GLY A 198 8.06 -12.27 15.06
CA GLY A 198 8.33 -11.02 15.75
C GLY A 198 9.82 -10.74 15.80
N ALA A 199 10.27 -9.63 15.21
CA ALA A 199 11.67 -9.22 15.27
C ALA A 199 11.82 -7.83 15.89
N GLY A 200 12.88 -7.65 16.67
CA GLY A 200 13.20 -6.41 17.37
C GLY A 200 13.26 -6.56 18.88
N ASN A 201 13.33 -5.43 19.56
CA ASN A 201 13.31 -5.37 21.04
C ASN A 201 11.86 -5.19 21.54
N PHE A 202 11.28 -6.23 22.11
CA PHE A 202 9.89 -6.22 22.56
C PHE A 202 9.63 -7.29 23.63
N THR A 203 8.53 -7.13 24.34
CA THR A 203 7.93 -8.18 25.15
C THR A 203 6.74 -8.78 24.39
N PHE A 204 6.78 -10.09 24.15
CA PHE A 204 5.67 -10.86 23.60
C PHE A 204 4.85 -11.47 24.72
N ASP A 205 3.60 -11.08 24.84
CA ASP A 205 2.65 -11.68 25.78
C ASP A 205 2.14 -13.01 25.23
N ASN A 206 2.40 -14.10 25.95
CA ASN A 206 2.08 -15.46 25.47
C ASN A 206 0.57 -15.75 25.44
N GLY A 207 -0.23 -15.03 26.24
CA GLY A 207 -1.68 -15.21 26.30
C GLY A 207 -2.41 -14.50 25.18
N SER A 208 -2.10 -13.22 24.97
CA SER A 208 -2.76 -12.38 23.96
C SER A 208 -2.07 -12.39 22.60
N GLY A 209 -0.78 -12.77 22.53
CA GLY A 209 0.05 -12.62 21.33
C GLY A 209 0.48 -11.18 21.04
N ALA A 210 0.25 -10.24 21.96
CA ALA A 210 0.63 -8.84 21.81
C ALA A 210 2.15 -8.66 21.89
N MET A 211 2.67 -7.77 21.03
CA MET A 211 4.08 -7.35 21.01
C MET A 211 4.19 -5.92 21.49
N THR A 212 4.71 -5.72 22.69
CA THR A 212 4.92 -4.39 23.28
C THR A 212 6.37 -3.98 23.11
N PRO A 213 6.68 -2.86 22.42
CA PRO A 213 8.05 -2.37 22.25
C PRO A 213 8.74 -2.15 23.61
N ALA A 214 9.99 -2.57 23.76
CA ALA A 214 10.75 -2.48 25.01
C ALA A 214 11.44 -1.12 25.22
N GLY A 215 10.97 -0.05 24.58
CA GLY A 215 11.36 1.34 24.89
C GLY A 215 12.83 1.74 24.72
N LYS A 216 13.69 0.89 24.20
CA LYS A 216 15.09 1.22 23.93
C LYS A 216 15.25 1.72 22.50
N SER A 217 15.57 3.01 22.38
CA SER A 217 16.02 3.62 21.13
C SER A 217 17.31 2.96 20.65
N ALA A 218 17.39 2.62 19.37
CA ALA A 218 18.51 1.94 18.71
C ALA A 218 19.76 2.86 18.51
N THR A 219 20.08 3.78 19.41
CA THR A 219 21.07 4.83 19.18
C THR A 219 22.53 4.44 19.34
N ALA A 220 22.86 3.25 19.85
CA ALA A 220 24.27 2.89 20.10
C ALA A 220 24.81 1.68 19.30
N LEU A 221 24.00 0.96 18.56
CA LEU A 221 24.38 -0.31 17.91
C LEU A 221 24.08 -0.36 16.40
N GLN A 222 23.71 0.75 15.77
CA GLN A 222 23.36 0.83 14.34
C GLN A 222 24.48 0.40 13.38
N THR A 223 25.72 0.33 13.82
CA THR A 223 26.87 -0.06 12.99
C THR A 223 27.17 -1.56 13.00
N LEU A 224 26.52 -2.34 13.86
CA LEU A 224 26.79 -3.78 14.03
C LEU A 224 25.61 -4.69 13.65
N PHE A 225 24.43 -4.14 13.39
CA PHE A 225 23.22 -4.93 13.07
C PHE A 225 22.80 -4.80 11.61
N PRO A 226 22.14 -5.83 11.06
CA PRO A 226 21.65 -5.80 9.68
C PRO A 226 20.61 -4.67 9.51
N GLU A 227 20.56 -4.10 8.31
CA GLU A 227 19.62 -3.06 7.88
C GLU A 227 18.14 -3.46 8.08
N TYR A 228 17.87 -4.76 8.25
CA TYR A 228 16.54 -5.33 8.38
C TYR A 228 16.38 -6.14 9.67
N SER A 229 15.27 -5.92 10.37
CA SER A 229 14.89 -6.76 11.52
C SER A 229 14.38 -8.14 11.06
N ILE A 230 13.66 -8.18 9.91
CA ILE A 230 13.27 -9.42 9.24
C ILE A 230 13.79 -9.37 7.81
N ASP A 231 14.56 -10.39 7.44
CA ASP A 231 15.10 -10.54 6.09
C ASP A 231 14.77 -11.92 5.53
N ILE A 232 13.92 -11.96 4.48
CA ILE A 232 13.55 -13.17 3.77
C ILE A 232 14.29 -13.19 2.45
N SER A 233 15.21 -14.15 2.27
CA SER A 233 16.00 -14.30 1.06
C SER A 233 15.19 -14.88 -0.11
N ASN A 234 15.76 -14.92 -1.30
CA ASN A 234 15.10 -15.44 -2.52
C ASN A 234 14.65 -16.90 -2.40
N LEU A 235 15.34 -17.71 -1.61
CA LEU A 235 14.98 -19.11 -1.34
C LEU A 235 14.14 -19.25 -0.07
N GLY A 236 14.02 -18.19 0.70
CA GLY A 236 13.22 -18.13 1.92
C GLY A 236 11.74 -17.98 1.62
N GLY A 237 10.92 -18.29 2.62
CA GLY A 237 9.48 -18.07 2.52
C GLY A 237 8.74 -18.55 3.75
N ILE A 238 7.48 -18.15 3.85
CA ILE A 238 6.58 -18.59 4.91
C ILE A 238 5.26 -19.02 4.26
N LYS A 239 4.83 -20.25 4.58
CA LYS A 239 3.54 -20.77 4.16
C LYS A 239 2.75 -21.23 5.39
N ALA A 240 1.58 -20.62 5.62
CA ALA A 240 0.70 -20.96 6.74
C ALA A 240 -0.76 -20.61 6.43
N ASN A 241 -1.71 -21.02 7.30
CA ASN A 241 -3.09 -20.57 7.20
C ASN A 241 -3.16 -19.08 7.54
N SER A 242 -2.69 -18.67 8.71
CA SER A 242 -2.56 -17.26 9.06
C SER A 242 -1.09 -16.89 9.31
N ILE A 243 -0.73 -15.67 8.89
CA ILE A 243 0.62 -15.15 9.10
C ILE A 243 0.51 -13.77 9.72
N THR A 244 1.16 -13.60 10.89
CA THR A 244 1.39 -12.31 11.52
C THR A 244 2.87 -12.06 11.59
N MET A 245 3.35 -10.98 10.97
CA MET A 245 4.76 -10.58 10.98
C MET A 245 4.88 -9.15 11.49
N VAL A 246 5.78 -8.96 12.46
CA VAL A 246 6.04 -7.65 13.07
C VAL A 246 7.53 -7.39 13.14
N GLY A 247 8.02 -6.43 12.38
CA GLY A 247 9.35 -5.83 12.56
C GLY A 247 9.21 -4.63 13.50
N ASN A 248 9.59 -4.83 14.76
CA ASN A 248 9.26 -3.93 15.87
C ASN A 248 10.39 -2.95 16.25
N ASN A 249 11.49 -2.92 15.51
CA ASN A 249 12.57 -1.96 15.71
C ASN A 249 12.34 -0.69 14.90
N LEU A 250 12.27 0.46 15.56
CA LEU A 250 12.25 1.77 14.91
C LEU A 250 13.52 1.95 14.07
N GLY A 251 13.34 2.23 12.78
CA GLY A 251 14.44 2.45 11.84
C GLY A 251 14.96 1.20 11.12
N PHE A 252 14.68 -0.02 11.62
CA PHE A 252 15.03 -1.27 10.95
C PHE A 252 13.84 -1.79 10.14
N GLY A 253 14.09 -2.11 8.86
CA GLY A 253 13.05 -2.51 7.94
C GLY A 253 12.69 -3.99 8.00
N VAL A 254 11.70 -4.34 7.18
CA VAL A 254 11.37 -5.70 6.79
C VAL A 254 11.65 -5.83 5.29
N ARG A 255 12.40 -6.85 4.88
CA ARG A 255 12.65 -7.17 3.48
C ARG A 255 12.15 -8.56 3.13
N ASN A 256 11.39 -8.66 2.05
CA ASN A 256 10.97 -9.92 1.47
C ASN A 256 11.49 -10.04 0.04
N LYS A 257 12.36 -11.02 -0.22
CA LYS A 257 12.78 -11.43 -1.56
C LYS A 257 12.19 -12.78 -1.96
N GLY A 258 11.62 -13.51 -1.01
CA GLY A 258 11.06 -14.84 -1.19
C GLY A 258 9.54 -14.85 -1.34
N ALA A 259 8.89 -15.86 -0.80
CA ALA A 259 7.45 -16.05 -0.90
C ALA A 259 6.78 -16.12 0.47
N ILE A 260 5.83 -15.22 0.72
CA ILE A 260 4.95 -15.25 1.89
C ILE A 260 3.54 -15.63 1.39
N VAL A 261 3.01 -16.77 1.84
CA VAL A 261 1.72 -17.30 1.39
C VAL A 261 0.83 -17.63 2.58
N ALA A 262 -0.25 -16.89 2.74
CA ALA A 262 -1.27 -17.15 3.76
C ALA A 262 -2.57 -17.66 3.11
N ASN A 263 -3.19 -18.70 3.70
CA ASN A 263 -4.46 -19.24 3.19
C ASN A 263 -5.70 -18.52 3.77
N SER A 264 -5.60 -17.96 4.99
CA SER A 264 -6.77 -17.36 5.68
C SER A 264 -6.61 -15.87 5.91
N GLY A 265 -5.42 -15.37 6.22
CA GLY A 265 -5.18 -13.95 6.46
C GLY A 265 -3.72 -13.63 6.66
N LEU A 266 -3.33 -12.42 6.28
CA LEU A 266 -1.97 -11.94 6.37
C LEU A 266 -1.92 -10.55 6.98
N SER A 267 -1.13 -10.39 8.03
CA SER A 267 -0.79 -9.10 8.60
C SER A 267 0.73 -8.96 8.65
N LEU A 268 1.25 -7.94 7.98
CA LEU A 268 2.67 -7.59 7.97
C LEU A 268 2.83 -6.15 8.43
N THR A 269 3.56 -5.95 9.52
CA THR A 269 3.83 -4.64 10.11
C THR A 269 5.34 -4.41 10.18
N SER A 270 5.82 -3.27 9.72
CA SER A 270 7.18 -2.81 9.91
C SER A 270 7.18 -1.43 10.56
N LEU A 271 7.82 -1.29 11.70
CA LEU A 271 8.07 0.04 12.33
C LEU A 271 9.24 0.79 11.68
N GLY A 272 9.92 0.17 10.71
CA GLY A 272 10.86 0.80 9.79
C GLY A 272 10.31 0.81 8.36
N SER A 273 11.20 0.79 7.39
CA SER A 273 10.84 0.63 5.98
C SER A 273 10.39 -0.80 5.66
N LEU A 274 9.58 -0.95 4.62
CA LEU A 274 9.19 -2.25 4.11
C LEU A 274 9.56 -2.34 2.63
N THR A 275 10.32 -3.38 2.28
CA THR A 275 10.73 -3.66 0.90
C THR A 275 10.23 -5.04 0.49
N ASN A 276 9.41 -5.10 -0.55
CA ASN A 276 8.99 -6.34 -1.17
C ASN A 276 9.60 -6.46 -2.58
N GLU A 277 10.53 -7.39 -2.74
CA GLU A 277 11.14 -7.75 -4.01
C GLU A 277 10.63 -9.13 -4.51
N GLY A 278 10.01 -9.91 -3.62
CA GLY A 278 9.47 -11.24 -3.88
C GLY A 278 7.95 -11.24 -4.03
N SER A 279 7.29 -12.24 -3.47
CA SER A 279 5.83 -12.34 -3.50
C SER A 279 5.22 -12.37 -2.10
N ILE A 280 4.11 -11.67 -1.95
CA ILE A 280 3.22 -11.70 -0.78
C ILE A 280 1.84 -12.05 -1.29
N ALA A 281 1.30 -13.19 -0.89
CA ALA A 281 0.00 -13.67 -1.33
C ALA A 281 -0.89 -14.07 -0.15
N SER A 282 -2.16 -13.68 -0.21
CA SER A 282 -3.17 -14.15 0.72
C SER A 282 -4.40 -14.64 -0.05
N ASN A 283 -4.77 -15.88 0.20
CA ASN A 283 -6.00 -16.48 -0.32
C ASN A 283 -7.23 -16.19 0.58
N GLY A 284 -7.00 -15.56 1.74
CA GLY A 284 -8.01 -15.24 2.72
C GLY A 284 -8.72 -13.92 2.49
N MET A 285 -9.55 -13.54 3.46
CA MET A 285 -10.41 -12.36 3.35
C MET A 285 -9.65 -11.04 3.40
N MET A 286 -8.50 -10.97 4.10
CA MET A 286 -7.79 -9.72 4.30
C MET A 286 -6.26 -9.89 4.24
N THR A 287 -5.64 -8.97 3.52
CA THR A 287 -4.19 -8.75 3.51
C THR A 287 -3.93 -7.35 4.04
N GLN A 288 -3.22 -7.25 5.13
CA GLN A 288 -2.83 -5.97 5.72
C GLN A 288 -1.31 -5.81 5.68
N VAL A 289 -0.86 -4.71 5.11
CA VAL A 289 0.56 -4.34 5.04
C VAL A 289 0.71 -2.92 5.57
N PHE A 290 1.53 -2.77 6.60
CA PHE A 290 1.80 -1.49 7.22
C PHE A 290 3.31 -1.23 7.30
N SER A 291 3.74 0.00 6.99
CA SER A 291 5.09 0.46 7.26
C SER A 291 5.08 1.86 7.89
N ALA A 292 5.88 2.06 8.93
CA ALA A 292 6.09 3.39 9.48
C ALA A 292 7.08 4.20 8.62
N GLY A 293 8.06 3.53 8.00
CA GLY A 293 8.96 4.12 7.00
C GLY A 293 8.45 3.94 5.56
N ASN A 294 9.33 4.17 4.60
CA ASN A 294 9.00 4.01 3.18
C ASN A 294 8.58 2.57 2.84
N PHE A 295 7.56 2.46 2.01
CA PHE A 295 7.16 1.19 1.43
C PHE A 295 7.59 1.11 -0.03
N LYS A 296 8.42 0.12 -0.35
CA LYS A 296 8.89 -0.16 -1.71
C LYS A 296 8.42 -1.53 -2.16
N ASN A 297 7.74 -1.59 -3.29
CA ASN A 297 7.34 -2.84 -3.94
C ASN A 297 7.92 -2.92 -5.34
N THR A 298 8.77 -3.91 -5.59
CA THR A 298 9.26 -4.27 -6.92
C THR A 298 8.77 -5.65 -7.35
N GLY A 299 8.22 -6.42 -6.40
CA GLY A 299 7.66 -7.75 -6.60
C GLY A 299 6.14 -7.74 -6.72
N ASN A 300 5.50 -8.80 -6.25
CA ASN A 300 4.07 -9.00 -6.33
C ASN A 300 3.41 -9.02 -4.95
N ILE A 301 2.29 -8.31 -4.81
CA ILE A 301 1.39 -8.43 -3.66
C ILE A 301 0.00 -8.77 -4.21
N SER A 302 -0.57 -9.87 -3.73
CA SER A 302 -1.89 -10.32 -4.16
C SER A 302 -2.79 -10.67 -2.98
N SER A 303 -4.03 -10.25 -3.05
CA SER A 303 -5.07 -10.57 -2.08
C SER A 303 -6.30 -11.11 -2.79
N ASN A 304 -6.92 -12.14 -2.22
CA ASN A 304 -8.13 -12.73 -2.79
C ASN A 304 -9.41 -11.93 -2.47
N ASN A 305 -9.37 -10.92 -1.59
CA ASN A 305 -10.56 -10.09 -1.32
C ASN A 305 -10.16 -8.65 -0.97
N ILE A 306 -9.69 -8.39 0.25
CA ILE A 306 -9.35 -7.03 0.70
C ILE A 306 -7.84 -6.92 0.87
N ALA A 307 -7.24 -5.92 0.24
CA ALA A 307 -5.87 -5.52 0.48
C ALA A 307 -5.82 -4.10 1.04
N LEU A 308 -5.18 -3.94 2.20
CA LEU A 308 -4.95 -2.67 2.87
C LEU A 308 -3.45 -2.42 2.95
N LEU A 309 -2.96 -1.41 2.24
CA LEU A 309 -1.57 -1.00 2.26
C LEU A 309 -1.48 0.41 2.83
N ASN A 310 -0.83 0.55 3.96
CA ASN A 310 -0.65 1.83 4.63
C ASN A 310 0.83 2.11 4.88
N SER A 311 1.29 3.31 4.54
CA SER A 311 2.61 3.83 4.90
C SER A 311 2.48 5.17 5.61
N LEU A 312 3.15 5.35 6.74
CA LEU A 312 3.27 6.68 7.37
C LEU A 312 4.33 7.55 6.68
N SER A 313 4.95 7.05 5.62
CA SER A 313 5.89 7.76 4.76
C SER A 313 5.44 7.63 3.30
N SER A 314 6.37 7.47 2.37
CA SER A 314 6.08 7.37 0.94
C SER A 314 5.92 5.91 0.47
N ILE A 315 5.17 5.74 -0.62
CA ILE A 315 5.02 4.46 -1.32
C ILE A 315 5.65 4.56 -2.70
N SER A 316 6.53 3.62 -3.04
CA SER A 316 7.07 3.43 -4.39
C SER A 316 6.71 2.03 -4.89
N ASN A 317 5.99 1.95 -6.01
CA ASN A 317 5.60 0.69 -6.61
C ASN A 317 6.07 0.60 -8.06
N SER A 318 6.97 -0.33 -8.34
CA SER A 318 7.34 -0.71 -9.70
C SER A 318 6.88 -2.14 -10.07
N GLY A 319 6.38 -2.89 -9.10
CA GLY A 319 5.82 -4.22 -9.27
C GLY A 319 4.29 -4.20 -9.45
N THR A 320 3.65 -5.29 -9.03
CA THR A 320 2.20 -5.42 -9.08
C THR A 320 1.62 -5.54 -7.68
N ILE A 321 0.57 -4.76 -7.40
CA ILE A 321 -0.25 -4.89 -6.21
C ILE A 321 -1.69 -5.08 -6.67
N SER A 322 -2.30 -6.22 -6.30
CA SER A 322 -3.61 -6.58 -6.80
C SER A 322 -4.53 -7.17 -5.74
N SER A 323 -5.82 -6.98 -5.95
CA SER A 323 -6.88 -7.61 -5.16
C SER A 323 -8.02 -8.05 -6.09
N THR A 324 -8.61 -9.23 -5.82
CA THR A 324 -9.84 -9.66 -6.50
C THR A 324 -11.10 -9.00 -5.93
N GLY A 325 -10.98 -8.26 -4.85
CA GLY A 325 -12.01 -7.38 -4.28
C GLY A 325 -11.52 -5.94 -4.22
N ASN A 326 -11.38 -5.42 -3.01
CA ASN A 326 -10.99 -4.02 -2.77
C ASN A 326 -9.48 -3.89 -2.52
N LEU A 327 -8.89 -2.85 -3.07
CA LEU A 327 -7.52 -2.43 -2.80
C LEU A 327 -7.50 -0.99 -2.29
N LEU A 328 -7.02 -0.80 -1.08
CA LEU A 328 -6.75 0.50 -0.49
C LEU A 328 -5.25 0.71 -0.38
N VAL A 329 -4.75 1.78 -0.99
CA VAL A 329 -3.34 2.22 -0.90
C VAL A 329 -3.34 3.61 -0.29
N ASN A 330 -2.71 3.75 0.87
CA ASN A 330 -2.67 5.02 1.59
C ASN A 330 -1.23 5.35 2.01
N ALA A 331 -0.81 6.59 1.76
CA ALA A 331 0.49 7.11 2.17
C ALA A 331 0.36 8.48 2.85
N SER A 332 1.12 8.71 3.92
CA SER A 332 1.25 10.05 4.49
C SER A 332 2.22 10.94 3.70
N GLY A 333 3.19 10.33 2.99
CA GLY A 333 4.09 11.00 2.04
C GLY A 333 3.63 10.83 0.60
N ASN A 334 4.55 10.87 -0.35
CA ASN A 334 4.25 10.74 -1.77
C ASN A 334 3.93 9.29 -2.19
N ILE A 335 3.15 9.14 -3.26
CA ILE A 335 3.00 7.87 -3.97
C ILE A 335 3.61 8.01 -5.36
N GLU A 336 4.57 7.13 -5.67
CA GLU A 336 5.10 6.95 -7.00
C GLU A 336 4.76 5.55 -7.51
N ASN A 337 4.03 5.47 -8.63
CA ASN A 337 3.67 4.21 -9.26
C ASN A 337 4.21 4.15 -10.68
N THR A 338 5.19 3.28 -10.91
CA THR A 338 5.71 2.92 -12.22
C THR A 338 5.26 1.53 -12.64
N GLY A 339 4.59 0.80 -11.75
CA GLY A 339 4.03 -0.54 -11.92
C GLY A 339 2.50 -0.55 -12.00
N LYS A 340 1.88 -1.48 -11.28
CA LYS A 340 0.44 -1.71 -11.39
C LYS A 340 -0.25 -1.79 -10.04
N PHE A 341 -1.33 -1.02 -9.86
CA PHE A 341 -2.37 -1.25 -8.85
C PHE A 341 -3.63 -1.75 -9.56
N LYS A 342 -4.17 -2.87 -9.10
CA LYS A 342 -5.38 -3.46 -9.68
C LYS A 342 -6.35 -3.94 -8.61
N ALA A 343 -7.63 -3.56 -8.74
CA ALA A 343 -8.72 -4.11 -7.96
C ALA A 343 -9.87 -4.55 -8.87
N ALA A 344 -10.52 -5.68 -8.57
CA ALA A 344 -11.69 -6.07 -9.32
C ALA A 344 -12.96 -5.32 -8.89
N SER A 345 -13.02 -4.83 -7.64
CA SER A 345 -14.17 -4.05 -7.16
C SER A 345 -13.81 -2.58 -6.98
N THR A 346 -13.12 -2.22 -5.91
CA THR A 346 -12.79 -0.83 -5.61
C THR A 346 -11.28 -0.66 -5.47
N LEU A 347 -10.70 0.26 -6.24
CA LEU A 347 -9.35 0.77 -6.02
C LEU A 347 -9.43 2.18 -5.43
N SER A 348 -8.86 2.34 -4.24
CA SER A 348 -8.68 3.65 -3.62
C SER A 348 -7.20 3.93 -3.42
N VAL A 349 -6.70 4.99 -4.01
CA VAL A 349 -5.31 5.46 -3.87
C VAL A 349 -5.35 6.85 -3.24
N MET A 350 -4.81 6.95 -2.03
CA MET A 350 -4.84 8.19 -1.25
C MET A 350 -3.44 8.57 -0.78
N THR A 351 -3.12 9.86 -0.84
CA THR A 351 -1.87 10.38 -0.29
C THR A 351 -2.02 11.80 0.25
N ASN A 352 -1.33 12.09 1.35
CA ASN A 352 -1.20 13.47 1.84
C ASN A 352 -0.10 14.26 1.10
N GLY A 353 0.73 13.59 0.31
CA GLY A 353 1.73 14.18 -0.57
C GLY A 353 1.27 14.27 -2.02
N ASN A 354 2.22 14.13 -2.93
CA ASN A 354 2.00 14.10 -4.37
C ASN A 354 1.78 12.67 -4.86
N LEU A 355 1.01 12.53 -5.94
CA LEU A 355 0.89 11.28 -6.69
C LEU A 355 1.54 11.42 -8.05
N LYS A 356 2.44 10.50 -8.37
CA LYS A 356 3.04 10.38 -9.69
C LYS A 356 2.84 9.00 -10.27
N THR A 357 2.31 8.94 -11.49
CA THR A 357 2.28 7.75 -12.33
C THR A 357 3.07 7.98 -13.60
N THR A 358 3.75 6.98 -14.12
CA THR A 358 4.60 7.09 -15.30
C THR A 358 4.02 6.36 -16.49
N TYR A 359 4.54 6.61 -17.67
CA TYR A 359 4.18 5.86 -18.88
C TYR A 359 4.32 4.35 -18.65
N GLY A 360 3.33 3.57 -19.06
CA GLY A 360 3.25 2.12 -18.86
C GLY A 360 2.70 1.68 -17.49
N SER A 361 2.61 2.58 -16.51
CA SER A 361 2.01 2.25 -15.22
C SER A 361 0.48 2.25 -15.28
N ASN A 362 -0.13 1.57 -14.31
CA ASN A 362 -1.58 1.39 -14.30
C ASN A 362 -2.18 1.57 -12.92
N LEU A 363 -3.31 2.29 -12.85
CA LEU A 363 -4.28 2.30 -11.76
C LEU A 363 -5.59 1.76 -12.33
N LEU A 364 -5.95 0.53 -12.02
CA LEU A 364 -7.07 -0.17 -12.66
C LEU A 364 -8.09 -0.65 -11.63
N SER A 365 -9.36 -0.34 -11.88
CA SER A 365 -10.49 -0.95 -11.17
C SER A 365 -11.55 -1.40 -12.18
N ASP A 366 -12.14 -2.57 -11.95
CA ASP A 366 -13.23 -3.02 -12.81
C ASP A 366 -14.54 -2.30 -12.48
N ASN A 367 -14.66 -1.66 -11.28
CA ASN A 367 -15.84 -0.91 -10.88
C ASN A 367 -15.46 0.53 -10.43
N GLN A 368 -15.15 0.74 -9.15
CA GLN A 368 -14.91 2.08 -8.60
C GLN A 368 -13.41 2.38 -8.49
N LEU A 369 -12.96 3.46 -9.10
CA LEU A 369 -11.60 4.00 -8.93
C LEU A 369 -11.67 5.38 -8.29
N THR A 370 -11.00 5.53 -7.15
CA THR A 370 -10.84 6.82 -6.48
C THR A 370 -9.35 7.11 -6.29
N VAL A 371 -8.93 8.25 -6.79
CA VAL A 371 -7.56 8.76 -6.63
C VAL A 371 -7.64 10.10 -5.93
N THR A 372 -6.97 10.24 -4.79
CA THR A 372 -6.94 11.48 -4.02
C THR A 372 -5.51 11.80 -3.60
N ALA A 373 -5.03 12.98 -3.94
CA ALA A 373 -3.78 13.53 -3.45
C ALA A 373 -4.02 14.88 -2.80
N ALA A 374 -3.50 15.11 -1.59
CA ALA A 374 -3.55 16.44 -0.98
C ALA A 374 -2.58 17.41 -1.68
N GLY A 375 -1.54 16.90 -2.31
CA GLY A 375 -0.61 17.63 -3.19
C GLY A 375 -1.00 17.56 -4.66
N ASN A 376 0.01 17.61 -5.51
CA ASN A 376 -0.11 17.58 -6.96
C ASN A 376 -0.30 16.15 -7.49
N ILE A 377 -0.90 16.04 -8.69
CA ILE A 377 -0.96 14.78 -9.43
C ILE A 377 -0.26 14.93 -10.79
N GLU A 378 0.65 14.01 -11.08
CA GLU A 378 1.23 13.81 -12.41
C GLU A 378 0.78 12.43 -12.92
N ASN A 379 -0.16 12.40 -13.87
CA ASN A 379 -0.67 11.17 -14.45
C ASN A 379 -0.05 10.94 -15.83
N GLY A 380 1.04 10.14 -15.87
CA GLY A 380 1.69 9.72 -17.11
C GLY A 380 1.27 8.32 -17.58
N GLY A 381 0.60 7.55 -16.73
CA GLY A 381 0.13 6.20 -16.98
C GLY A 381 -1.35 6.11 -17.36
N SER A 382 -1.93 4.92 -17.18
CA SER A 382 -3.36 4.67 -17.37
C SER A 382 -4.08 4.60 -16.03
N THR A 383 -5.04 5.50 -15.83
CA THR A 383 -5.95 5.55 -14.67
C THR A 383 -7.36 5.24 -15.17
N ARG A 384 -7.89 4.04 -14.85
CA ARG A 384 -9.11 3.53 -15.48
C ARG A 384 -10.01 2.78 -14.51
N GLY A 385 -11.29 3.14 -14.51
CA GLY A 385 -12.37 2.45 -13.79
C GLY A 385 -13.70 2.52 -14.53
N LYS A 386 -14.71 1.81 -14.05
CA LYS A 386 -16.07 1.99 -14.52
C LYS A 386 -16.56 3.38 -14.10
N ASN A 387 -16.42 3.69 -12.80
CA ASN A 387 -16.60 5.03 -12.28
C ASN A 387 -15.27 5.52 -11.73
N THR A 388 -14.75 6.61 -12.27
CA THR A 388 -13.44 7.14 -11.92
C THR A 388 -13.57 8.54 -11.33
N THR A 389 -12.95 8.74 -10.16
CA THR A 389 -12.83 10.04 -9.51
C THR A 389 -11.36 10.35 -9.26
N VAL A 390 -10.89 11.51 -9.73
CA VAL A 390 -9.53 12.03 -9.50
C VAL A 390 -9.65 13.38 -8.82
N THR A 391 -9.11 13.49 -7.61
CA THR A 391 -9.15 14.70 -6.79
C THR A 391 -7.73 15.09 -6.37
N PHE A 392 -7.37 16.36 -6.54
CA PHE A 392 -6.10 16.90 -6.04
C PHE A 392 -6.33 18.20 -5.27
N GLY A 393 -5.52 18.41 -4.25
CA GLY A 393 -5.58 19.60 -3.39
C GLY A 393 -4.39 20.55 -3.55
N GLY A 394 -3.41 20.19 -4.37
CA GLY A 394 -2.23 20.99 -4.70
C GLY A 394 -2.48 21.99 -5.83
N ASP A 395 -1.39 22.50 -6.37
CA ASP A 395 -1.44 23.54 -7.41
C ASP A 395 -1.73 22.98 -8.81
N THR A 396 -1.36 21.72 -9.09
CA THR A 396 -1.43 21.17 -10.44
C THR A 396 -1.89 19.72 -10.51
N LEU A 397 -2.71 19.43 -11.51
CA LEU A 397 -2.91 18.12 -12.09
C LEU A 397 -2.42 18.16 -13.55
N LYS A 398 -1.40 17.36 -13.86
CA LYS A 398 -0.89 17.18 -15.22
C LYS A 398 -1.22 15.79 -15.74
N VAL A 399 -1.92 15.71 -16.87
CA VAL A 399 -2.28 14.46 -17.55
C VAL A 399 -1.48 14.38 -18.85
N THR A 400 -0.54 13.44 -18.92
CA THR A 400 0.21 13.12 -20.15
C THR A 400 -0.10 11.70 -20.64
N GLY A 401 -0.69 10.88 -19.78
CA GLY A 401 -1.24 9.56 -20.08
C GLY A 401 -2.76 9.62 -20.28
N ASN A 402 -3.46 8.61 -19.75
CA ASN A 402 -4.89 8.48 -19.90
C ASN A 402 -5.61 8.48 -18.55
N ILE A 403 -6.73 9.22 -18.46
CA ILE A 403 -7.71 9.09 -17.37
C ILE A 403 -9.05 8.71 -18.02
N PHE A 404 -9.63 7.61 -17.56
CA PHE A 404 -10.83 7.04 -18.16
C PHE A 404 -11.86 6.59 -17.11
N GLY A 405 -13.11 6.96 -17.32
CA GLY A 405 -14.26 6.45 -16.57
C GLY A 405 -15.33 5.91 -17.50
N TYR A 406 -15.52 4.59 -17.55
CA TYR A 406 -16.42 3.97 -18.53
C TYR A 406 -17.84 4.56 -18.48
N ASP A 407 -18.46 4.66 -17.29
CA ASP A 407 -19.76 5.29 -17.08
C ASP A 407 -19.57 6.77 -16.72
N THR A 408 -18.74 7.04 -15.71
CA THR A 408 -18.52 8.39 -15.20
C THR A 408 -17.05 8.68 -14.91
N LEU A 409 -16.64 9.90 -15.27
CA LEU A 409 -15.34 10.46 -14.91
C LEU A 409 -15.54 11.81 -14.22
N LEU A 410 -15.04 11.94 -12.99
CA LEU A 410 -14.94 13.21 -12.28
C LEU A 410 -13.48 13.55 -12.07
N VAL A 411 -13.03 14.70 -12.56
CA VAL A 411 -11.71 15.28 -12.29
C VAL A 411 -11.91 16.63 -11.62
N GLN A 412 -11.29 16.83 -10.44
CA GLN A 412 -11.50 18.06 -9.69
C GLN A 412 -10.28 18.51 -8.89
N ALA A 413 -10.07 19.84 -8.85
CA ALA A 413 -9.23 20.50 -7.89
C ALA A 413 -10.06 20.77 -6.62
N LYS A 414 -9.82 20.05 -5.51
CA LYS A 414 -10.65 20.15 -4.32
C LYS A 414 -9.85 19.95 -3.05
N LYS A 415 -10.04 20.82 -2.07
CA LYS A 415 -9.45 20.74 -0.75
C LYS A 415 -10.48 21.15 0.30
N ASN A 416 -10.58 20.39 1.39
CA ASN A 416 -11.55 20.66 2.48
C ASN A 416 -12.97 20.90 1.96
N ASP A 417 -13.44 20.03 1.07
CA ASP A 417 -14.75 20.08 0.41
C ASP A 417 -15.05 21.32 -0.45
N GLN A 418 -14.06 22.18 -0.69
CA GLN A 418 -14.17 23.34 -1.56
C GLN A 418 -13.37 23.14 -2.87
N ILE A 419 -13.94 23.55 -4.00
CA ILE A 419 -13.20 23.60 -5.27
C ILE A 419 -12.13 24.69 -5.16
N THR A 420 -10.89 24.33 -5.52
CA THR A 420 -9.72 25.21 -5.43
C THR A 420 -9.30 25.73 -6.80
N SER A 421 -8.35 26.68 -6.81
CA SER A 421 -7.78 27.26 -8.03
C SER A 421 -6.63 26.44 -8.65
N GLY A 422 -6.53 25.14 -8.31
CA GLY A 422 -5.51 24.28 -8.91
C GLY A 422 -5.64 24.20 -10.43
N GLU A 423 -4.53 24.23 -11.15
CA GLU A 423 -4.47 24.12 -12.60
C GLU A 423 -4.66 22.66 -13.04
N ILE A 424 -5.47 22.44 -14.07
CA ILE A 424 -5.60 21.14 -14.74
C ILE A 424 -5.04 21.29 -16.15
N THR A 425 -3.92 20.62 -16.43
CA THR A 425 -3.33 20.55 -17.78
C THR A 425 -3.53 19.16 -18.36
N ASN A 426 -4.34 19.06 -19.43
CA ASN A 426 -4.52 17.85 -20.21
C ASN A 426 -3.63 17.90 -21.47
N ALA A 427 -2.59 17.08 -21.48
CA ALA A 427 -1.69 16.84 -22.61
C ALA A 427 -1.78 15.40 -23.14
N GLY A 428 -2.69 14.61 -22.60
CA GLY A 428 -3.01 13.24 -22.98
C GLY A 428 -4.48 13.07 -23.31
N THR A 429 -5.09 12.00 -22.79
CA THR A 429 -6.52 11.71 -23.00
C THR A 429 -7.28 11.71 -21.68
N THR A 430 -8.37 12.45 -21.63
CA THR A 430 -9.34 12.42 -20.52
C THR A 430 -10.69 12.07 -21.12
N SER A 431 -11.23 10.87 -20.84
CA SER A 431 -12.43 10.40 -21.54
C SER A 431 -13.34 9.51 -20.70
N GLY A 432 -14.59 9.36 -21.14
CA GLY A 432 -15.57 8.51 -20.44
C GLY A 432 -16.97 8.57 -21.01
N GLY A 433 -17.93 7.95 -20.31
CA GLY A 433 -19.36 8.09 -20.60
C GLY A 433 -19.82 9.51 -20.34
N ASN A 434 -19.90 9.90 -19.08
CA ASN A 434 -20.12 11.28 -18.65
C ASN A 434 -18.84 11.83 -18.02
N VAL A 435 -18.29 12.89 -18.55
CA VAL A 435 -17.04 13.52 -18.09
C VAL A 435 -17.33 14.85 -17.44
N THR A 436 -16.88 15.03 -16.21
CA THR A 436 -16.98 16.29 -15.48
C THR A 436 -15.60 16.73 -15.00
N VAL A 437 -15.20 17.96 -15.36
CA VAL A 437 -13.93 18.57 -14.94
C VAL A 437 -14.20 19.89 -14.21
N LYS A 438 -13.69 20.03 -12.96
CA LYS A 438 -13.95 21.20 -12.12
C LYS A 438 -12.69 21.76 -11.50
N THR A 439 -12.48 23.07 -11.69
CA THR A 439 -11.47 23.86 -10.97
C THR A 439 -11.90 25.32 -10.90
N ASN A 440 -11.50 26.06 -9.88
CA ASN A 440 -11.58 27.54 -9.90
C ASN A 440 -10.30 28.17 -10.49
N GLY A 441 -9.38 27.37 -11.03
CA GLY A 441 -8.17 27.79 -11.74
C GLY A 441 -8.29 27.63 -13.25
N THR A 442 -7.16 27.34 -13.88
CA THR A 442 -7.05 27.11 -15.34
C THR A 442 -7.34 25.66 -15.70
N LEU A 443 -8.14 25.44 -16.72
CA LEU A 443 -8.24 24.19 -17.46
C LEU A 443 -7.58 24.39 -18.82
N ALA A 444 -6.44 23.76 -19.05
CA ALA A 444 -5.68 23.85 -20.29
C ALA A 444 -5.66 22.50 -21.02
N LEU A 445 -6.04 22.49 -22.29
CA LEU A 445 -5.85 21.39 -23.22
C LEU A 445 -4.72 21.78 -24.18
N THR A 446 -3.69 20.95 -24.26
CA THR A 446 -2.57 21.21 -25.18
C THR A 446 -2.84 20.65 -26.56
N LYS A 447 -2.10 21.10 -27.55
CA LYS A 447 -2.23 20.60 -28.93
C LYS A 447 -2.05 19.08 -28.99
N GLY A 448 -3.01 18.38 -29.63
CA GLY A 448 -3.02 16.93 -29.78
C GLY A 448 -3.57 16.18 -28.56
N SER A 449 -4.04 16.86 -27.52
CA SER A 449 -4.76 16.23 -26.42
C SER A 449 -6.26 16.10 -26.72
N PHE A 450 -6.89 15.15 -26.01
CA PHE A 450 -8.31 14.84 -26.16
C PHE A 450 -9.03 14.92 -24.82
N MET A 451 -10.21 15.54 -24.82
CA MET A 451 -11.17 15.48 -23.71
C MET A 451 -12.53 15.10 -24.29
N GLU A 452 -12.98 13.89 -24.03
CA GLU A 452 -14.10 13.30 -24.75
C GLU A 452 -15.10 12.64 -23.78
N ALA A 453 -16.38 12.79 -24.08
CA ALA A 453 -17.44 12.02 -23.47
C ALA A 453 -18.31 11.38 -24.54
N THR A 454 -18.83 10.17 -24.29
CA THR A 454 -19.85 9.59 -25.19
C THR A 454 -21.17 10.33 -25.03
N ASP A 455 -21.56 10.69 -23.81
CA ASP A 455 -22.83 11.38 -23.54
C ASP A 455 -22.60 12.88 -23.28
N THR A 456 -22.14 13.22 -22.08
CA THR A 456 -22.04 14.63 -21.65
C THR A 456 -20.65 14.98 -21.18
N LEU A 457 -20.07 16.04 -21.74
CA LEU A 457 -18.87 16.70 -21.26
C LEU A 457 -19.23 18.00 -20.54
N THR A 458 -18.97 18.04 -19.24
CA THR A 458 -19.17 19.24 -18.42
C THR A 458 -17.84 19.77 -17.92
N THR A 459 -17.55 21.04 -18.17
CA THR A 459 -16.39 21.72 -17.60
C THR A 459 -16.78 22.96 -16.81
N LYS A 460 -16.10 23.18 -15.68
CA LYS A 460 -16.18 24.40 -14.92
C LYS A 460 -14.80 24.85 -14.50
N SER A 461 -14.39 26.05 -14.93
CA SER A 461 -13.08 26.63 -14.61
C SER A 461 -13.14 28.15 -14.54
N TYR A 462 -12.10 28.77 -13.96
CA TYR A 462 -11.94 30.21 -14.12
C TYR A 462 -11.53 30.53 -15.57
N TRP A 463 -10.52 29.84 -16.08
CA TRP A 463 -10.02 30.01 -17.44
C TRP A 463 -9.98 28.67 -18.18
N LEU A 464 -10.67 28.58 -19.31
CA LEU A 464 -10.50 27.49 -20.27
C LEU A 464 -9.58 27.95 -21.40
N LYS A 465 -8.46 27.24 -21.60
CA LYS A 465 -7.59 27.38 -22.77
C LYS A 465 -7.60 26.05 -23.52
N ASN A 466 -8.29 25.99 -24.64
CA ASN A 466 -8.35 24.80 -25.47
C ASN A 466 -7.49 24.93 -26.73
N GLU A 467 -6.38 24.17 -26.80
CA GLU A 467 -5.56 23.96 -27.99
C GLU A 467 -5.72 22.54 -28.57
N GLY A 468 -6.46 21.67 -27.85
CA GLY A 468 -6.74 20.27 -28.19
C GLY A 468 -8.13 20.08 -28.81
N TYR A 469 -8.67 18.90 -28.54
CA TYR A 469 -10.01 18.50 -28.99
C TYR A 469 -10.92 18.25 -27.77
N MET A 470 -12.10 18.84 -27.78
CA MET A 470 -13.18 18.57 -26.82
C MET A 470 -14.40 18.05 -27.61
N GLY A 471 -14.87 16.83 -27.30
CA GLY A 471 -15.96 16.18 -28.02
C GLY A 471 -16.96 15.49 -27.11
N ALA A 472 -18.25 15.56 -27.42
CA ALA A 472 -19.33 14.80 -26.77
C ALA A 472 -20.63 14.90 -27.59
N ASP A 473 -21.65 14.09 -27.19
CA ASP A 473 -23.00 14.36 -27.68
C ASP A 473 -23.46 15.74 -27.19
N THR A 474 -23.40 15.97 -25.89
CA THR A 474 -23.69 17.26 -25.26
C THR A 474 -22.47 17.84 -24.57
N ILE A 475 -22.15 19.11 -24.88
CA ILE A 475 -21.08 19.85 -24.22
C ILE A 475 -21.66 21.00 -23.40
N ALA A 476 -21.28 21.08 -22.13
CA ALA A 476 -21.63 22.16 -21.19
C ALA A 476 -20.36 22.78 -20.60
N ILE A 477 -20.07 24.02 -20.95
CA ILE A 477 -18.89 24.78 -20.51
C ILE A 477 -19.36 25.98 -19.69
N ASP A 478 -18.83 26.12 -18.46
CA ASP A 478 -19.14 27.24 -17.54
C ASP A 478 -17.82 27.83 -17.02
N ASN A 479 -17.36 28.92 -17.62
CA ASN A 479 -16.06 29.51 -17.32
C ASN A 479 -16.16 31.03 -17.14
N TYR A 480 -15.15 31.63 -16.50
CA TYR A 480 -15.04 33.09 -16.48
C TYR A 480 -14.42 33.62 -17.78
N VAL A 481 -13.39 32.94 -18.30
CA VAL A 481 -12.74 33.24 -19.57
C VAL A 481 -12.69 31.97 -20.42
N THR A 482 -12.99 32.06 -21.71
CA THR A 482 -12.88 30.94 -22.67
C THR A 482 -12.06 31.35 -23.88
N HIS A 483 -10.92 30.70 -24.09
CA HIS A 483 -10.10 30.80 -25.28
C HIS A 483 -10.04 29.46 -25.99
N ASN A 484 -10.58 29.39 -27.20
CA ASN A 484 -10.55 28.21 -28.05
C ASN A 484 -9.62 28.43 -29.26
N TYR A 485 -8.54 27.68 -29.32
CA TYR A 485 -7.60 27.59 -30.44
C TYR A 485 -7.68 26.23 -31.15
N GLY A 486 -8.32 25.24 -30.51
CA GLY A 486 -8.52 23.88 -30.99
C GLY A 486 -9.93 23.63 -31.51
N ALA A 487 -10.49 22.47 -31.20
CA ALA A 487 -11.84 22.11 -31.61
C ALA A 487 -12.75 21.81 -30.40
N ILE A 488 -13.97 22.27 -30.44
CA ILE A 488 -15.09 21.94 -29.54
C ILE A 488 -16.23 21.43 -30.43
N VAL A 489 -16.58 20.14 -30.34
CA VAL A 489 -17.51 19.48 -31.24
C VAL A 489 -18.59 18.73 -30.46
N GLY A 490 -19.82 19.20 -30.50
CA GLY A 490 -21.02 18.53 -29.98
C GLY A 490 -21.80 17.84 -31.07
N GLN A 491 -22.20 16.58 -30.87
CA GLN A 491 -23.08 15.91 -31.84
C GLN A 491 -24.50 16.46 -31.76
N ASP A 492 -25.03 16.69 -30.56
CA ASP A 492 -26.37 17.24 -30.35
C ASP A 492 -26.32 18.72 -29.98
N ASN A 493 -25.71 19.06 -28.83
CA ASN A 493 -25.77 20.40 -28.29
C ASN A 493 -24.43 20.90 -27.78
N VAL A 494 -24.14 22.17 -27.98
CA VAL A 494 -23.00 22.87 -27.36
C VAL A 494 -23.51 24.09 -26.60
N GLY A 495 -23.33 24.09 -25.27
CA GLY A 495 -23.62 25.22 -24.41
C GLY A 495 -22.33 25.80 -23.83
N ILE A 496 -22.00 27.04 -24.13
CA ILE A 496 -20.84 27.73 -23.57
C ILE A 496 -21.32 28.98 -22.85
N LYS A 497 -21.09 28.99 -21.53
CA LYS A 497 -21.33 30.14 -20.66
C LYS A 497 -20.00 30.72 -20.23
N THR A 498 -19.79 32.01 -20.55
CA THR A 498 -18.55 32.73 -20.25
C THR A 498 -18.88 34.10 -19.69
N TYR A 499 -18.34 34.47 -18.55
CA TYR A 499 -18.74 35.70 -17.84
C TYR A 499 -17.96 36.95 -18.25
N HIS A 500 -16.77 36.82 -18.87
CA HIS A 500 -15.92 37.97 -19.20
C HIS A 500 -15.49 37.99 -20.65
N GLU A 501 -14.68 37.06 -21.12
CA GLU A 501 -14.10 37.03 -22.45
C GLU A 501 -14.29 35.69 -23.13
N PHE A 502 -14.83 35.73 -24.34
CA PHE A 502 -14.94 34.60 -25.24
C PHE A 502 -14.15 34.86 -26.50
N TYR A 503 -13.07 34.09 -26.69
CA TYR A 503 -12.21 34.18 -27.86
C TYR A 503 -12.14 32.85 -28.61
N ASN A 504 -12.45 32.86 -29.90
CA ASN A 504 -12.38 31.68 -30.75
C ASN A 504 -11.47 31.94 -31.97
N GLU A 505 -10.42 31.14 -32.07
CA GLU A 505 -9.52 31.07 -33.25
C GLU A 505 -9.43 29.61 -33.77
N GLY A 506 -10.18 28.69 -33.17
CA GLY A 506 -10.38 27.31 -33.59
C GLY A 506 -11.79 27.05 -34.12
N GLU A 507 -12.24 25.82 -33.99
CA GLU A 507 -13.57 25.40 -34.43
C GLU A 507 -14.50 25.15 -33.27
N ILE A 508 -15.74 25.62 -33.37
CA ILE A 508 -16.83 25.28 -32.44
C ILE A 508 -18.02 24.84 -33.27
N LEU A 509 -18.36 23.56 -33.16
CA LEU A 509 -19.37 22.94 -34.01
C LEU A 509 -20.42 22.21 -33.15
N SER A 510 -21.67 22.33 -33.55
CA SER A 510 -22.79 21.53 -33.07
C SER A 510 -23.61 21.03 -34.26
N SER A 511 -23.92 19.72 -34.27
CA SER A 511 -24.77 19.18 -35.33
C SER A 511 -26.23 19.63 -35.21
N SER A 512 -26.66 20.06 -34.01
CA SER A 512 -28.01 20.57 -33.76
C SER A 512 -27.96 22.00 -33.22
N ASN A 513 -28.18 22.22 -31.91
CA ASN A 513 -28.29 23.56 -31.36
C ASN A 513 -27.00 23.99 -30.62
N MET A 514 -26.77 25.30 -30.63
CA MET A 514 -25.67 25.91 -29.88
C MET A 514 -26.16 27.12 -29.10
N THR A 515 -25.68 27.24 -27.88
CA THR A 515 -25.91 28.43 -27.04
C THR A 515 -24.58 29.00 -26.61
N LEU A 516 -24.33 30.26 -26.91
CA LEU A 516 -23.20 31.05 -26.46
C LEU A 516 -23.74 32.19 -25.59
N ASP A 517 -23.45 32.14 -24.30
CA ASP A 517 -23.99 33.08 -23.33
C ASP A 517 -22.87 33.77 -22.53
N THR A 518 -22.73 35.09 -22.71
CA THR A 518 -21.80 35.92 -21.93
C THR A 518 -22.52 36.72 -20.86
N GLN A 519 -23.74 36.34 -20.49
CA GLN A 519 -24.59 37.06 -19.52
C GLN A 519 -24.83 38.51 -19.88
N ASN A 520 -24.79 38.83 -21.18
CA ASN A 520 -24.86 40.18 -21.74
C ASN A 520 -23.77 41.16 -21.27
N HIS A 521 -22.72 40.68 -20.64
CA HIS A 521 -21.60 41.52 -20.16
C HIS A 521 -20.33 41.35 -20.98
N GLY A 522 -20.06 40.14 -21.46
CA GLY A 522 -18.89 39.84 -22.28
C GLY A 522 -19.09 39.99 -23.78
N ASN A 523 -17.98 40.06 -24.50
CA ASN A 523 -17.97 40.05 -25.96
C ASN A 523 -17.55 38.68 -26.50
N ILE A 524 -18.08 38.30 -27.67
CA ILE A 524 -17.55 37.18 -28.42
C ILE A 524 -16.64 37.73 -29.54
N THR A 525 -15.39 37.28 -29.53
CA THR A 525 -14.46 37.51 -30.64
C THR A 525 -14.27 36.20 -31.40
N ASN A 526 -14.81 36.09 -32.60
CA ASN A 526 -14.64 34.93 -33.48
C ASN A 526 -13.71 35.26 -34.64
N ARG A 527 -12.60 34.54 -34.77
CA ARG A 527 -11.61 34.66 -35.86
C ARG A 527 -11.52 33.40 -36.72
N SER A 528 -12.31 32.38 -36.43
CA SER A 528 -12.37 31.13 -37.18
C SER A 528 -13.81 30.69 -37.35
N HIS A 529 -14.20 29.47 -37.04
CA HIS A 529 -15.51 28.93 -37.36
C HIS A 529 -16.37 28.65 -36.12
N ILE A 530 -17.60 29.14 -36.12
CA ILE A 530 -18.68 28.77 -35.20
C ILE A 530 -19.83 28.27 -36.05
N GLY A 531 -20.24 27.00 -35.90
CA GLY A 531 -21.27 26.35 -36.71
C GLY A 531 -22.30 25.58 -35.88
N ALA A 532 -23.59 25.80 -36.16
CA ALA A 532 -24.70 25.04 -35.62
C ALA A 532 -25.61 24.54 -36.75
N GLY A 533 -25.90 23.25 -36.81
CA GLY A 533 -26.80 22.66 -37.79
C GLY A 533 -28.26 23.13 -37.64
N GLY A 534 -28.67 23.39 -36.39
CA GLY A 534 -30.00 23.89 -36.02
C GLY A 534 -30.02 25.38 -35.68
N THR A 535 -30.27 25.69 -34.40
CA THR A 535 -30.35 27.06 -33.91
C THR A 535 -29.10 27.47 -33.17
N LEU A 536 -28.48 28.59 -33.52
CA LEU A 536 -27.44 29.27 -32.78
C LEU A 536 -28.08 30.43 -31.97
N THR A 537 -28.06 30.32 -30.64
CA THR A 537 -28.49 31.38 -29.75
C THR A 537 -27.27 32.07 -29.15
N MET A 538 -27.14 33.38 -29.30
CA MET A 538 -26.10 34.20 -28.70
C MET A 538 -26.72 35.23 -27.77
N SER A 539 -26.37 35.21 -26.46
CA SER A 539 -26.75 36.23 -25.48
C SER A 539 -25.49 36.95 -25.01
N VAL A 540 -25.17 38.08 -25.65
CA VAL A 540 -23.85 38.69 -25.58
C VAL A 540 -23.92 40.21 -25.62
N ASN A 541 -22.95 40.92 -25.05
CA ASN A 541 -22.87 42.37 -25.24
C ASN A 541 -22.59 42.69 -26.70
N LYS A 542 -21.55 42.14 -27.30
CA LYS A 542 -21.16 42.38 -28.70
C LYS A 542 -20.50 41.13 -29.30
N VAL A 543 -20.76 40.88 -30.58
CA VAL A 543 -20.06 39.91 -31.41
C VAL A 543 -19.12 40.61 -32.38
N VAL A 544 -17.85 40.23 -32.38
CA VAL A 544 -16.87 40.63 -33.36
C VAL A 544 -16.49 39.40 -34.19
N ASN A 545 -17.09 39.24 -35.36
CA ASN A 545 -16.85 38.12 -36.27
C ASN A 545 -15.97 38.59 -37.41
N GLY A 546 -14.66 38.66 -37.20
CA GLY A 546 -13.81 39.25 -38.22
C GLY A 546 -12.32 39.09 -37.96
N GLY A 547 -11.55 39.38 -39.00
CA GLY A 547 -10.12 39.28 -38.98
C GLY A 547 -9.42 40.38 -38.19
N TYR A 548 -8.21 40.10 -37.83
CA TYR A 548 -7.28 41.09 -37.28
C TYR A 548 -6.49 41.80 -38.41
N ARG A 549 -6.01 43.01 -38.14
CA ARG A 549 -5.10 43.69 -39.03
C ARG A 549 -3.74 43.02 -39.00
N CYS A 550 -3.25 42.59 -40.15
CA CYS A 550 -2.00 41.87 -40.34
C CYS A 550 -1.21 42.46 -41.51
N GLY A 551 -0.01 41.94 -41.76
CA GLY A 551 0.91 42.41 -42.77
C GLY A 551 1.76 43.62 -42.32
N PHE A 552 2.68 44.05 -43.18
CA PHE A 552 3.54 45.19 -42.92
C PHE A 552 2.67 46.47 -42.81
N LEU A 553 2.74 47.15 -41.65
CA LEU A 553 1.92 48.30 -41.27
C LEU A 553 0.41 48.02 -41.03
N GLY A 554 -0.02 46.76 -40.86
CA GLY A 554 -1.40 46.41 -40.50
C GLY A 554 -2.44 46.73 -41.58
N TRP A 555 -2.07 46.73 -42.85
CA TRP A 555 -2.92 47.13 -43.97
C TRP A 555 -3.78 45.99 -44.54
N ALA A 556 -3.46 44.74 -44.19
CA ALA A 556 -4.23 43.56 -44.57
C ALA A 556 -5.14 43.10 -43.42
N THR A 557 -6.29 42.53 -43.77
CA THR A 557 -7.15 41.84 -42.78
C THR A 557 -6.93 40.34 -42.95
N CYS A 558 -6.39 39.68 -41.93
CA CYS A 558 -6.15 38.24 -41.90
C CYS A 558 -7.17 37.57 -40.97
N GLY A 559 -7.59 36.36 -41.29
CA GLY A 559 -8.56 35.57 -40.52
C GLY A 559 -9.97 36.16 -40.61
N LYS A 560 -10.82 35.61 -41.44
CA LYS A 560 -12.23 35.99 -41.46
C LYS A 560 -13.00 35.02 -40.56
N GLY A 561 -13.63 35.53 -39.48
CA GLY A 561 -14.58 34.76 -38.72
C GLY A 561 -15.75 34.29 -39.59
N THR A 562 -16.16 33.04 -39.41
CA THR A 562 -17.32 32.46 -40.10
C THR A 562 -18.33 32.00 -39.07
N ILE A 563 -19.59 32.37 -39.26
CA ILE A 563 -20.73 31.89 -38.47
C ILE A 563 -21.72 31.23 -39.45
N THR A 564 -22.00 29.94 -39.21
CA THR A 564 -22.95 29.15 -40.00
C THR A 564 -24.03 28.55 -39.09
N THR A 565 -25.31 28.74 -39.46
CA THR A 565 -26.43 28.15 -38.72
C THR A 565 -27.69 28.13 -39.58
N THR A 566 -28.64 27.27 -39.26
CA THR A 566 -29.95 27.31 -39.87
C THR A 566 -30.73 28.53 -39.35
N ASN A 567 -30.80 28.73 -38.05
CA ASN A 567 -31.49 29.84 -37.42
C ASN A 567 -30.56 30.58 -36.45
N LEU A 568 -30.45 31.91 -36.61
CA LEU A 568 -29.70 32.76 -35.69
C LEU A 568 -30.67 33.47 -34.75
N VAL A 569 -30.47 33.34 -33.44
CA VAL A 569 -31.10 34.15 -32.39
C VAL A 569 -30.01 34.97 -31.71
N LEU A 570 -30.01 36.26 -31.88
CA LEU A 570 -29.00 37.17 -31.35
C LEU A 570 -29.64 38.15 -30.37
N ASN A 571 -29.26 38.01 -29.09
CA ASN A 571 -29.60 38.96 -28.02
C ASN A 571 -28.33 39.78 -27.73
N SER A 572 -28.23 41.01 -28.28
CA SER A 572 -26.99 41.79 -28.16
C SER A 572 -27.23 43.29 -28.34
N SER A 573 -26.21 44.12 -28.18
CA SER A 573 -26.21 45.52 -28.49
C SER A 573 -26.26 45.81 -30.02
N HIS A 574 -26.02 44.79 -30.87
CA HIS A 574 -26.14 44.90 -32.31
C HIS A 574 -27.61 45.05 -32.74
N LYS A 575 -27.88 45.93 -33.69
CA LYS A 575 -29.20 46.06 -34.31
C LYS A 575 -29.40 45.15 -35.51
N TYR A 576 -28.33 44.84 -36.23
CA TYR A 576 -28.33 44.01 -37.43
C TYR A 576 -27.24 42.95 -37.36
N ALA A 577 -27.50 41.79 -37.95
CA ALA A 577 -26.50 40.71 -38.00
C ALA A 577 -25.24 41.13 -38.78
N SER A 578 -25.39 41.98 -39.80
CA SER A 578 -24.25 42.50 -40.57
C SER A 578 -23.26 43.34 -39.75
N GLU A 579 -23.66 43.87 -38.59
CA GLU A 579 -22.76 44.61 -37.71
C GLU A 579 -21.71 43.72 -37.05
N MET A 580 -21.91 42.40 -37.03
CA MET A 580 -20.95 41.45 -36.48
C MET A 580 -19.65 41.33 -37.29
N GLY A 581 -19.72 41.64 -38.59
CA GLY A 581 -18.60 41.46 -39.52
C GLY A 581 -18.37 40.02 -39.98
N GLY A 582 -17.31 39.78 -40.73
CA GLY A 582 -16.93 38.46 -41.22
C GLY A 582 -17.91 37.82 -42.22
N THR A 583 -17.87 36.48 -42.30
CA THR A 583 -18.80 35.70 -43.12
C THR A 583 -19.93 35.14 -42.25
N GLN A 584 -21.17 35.27 -42.72
CA GLN A 584 -22.35 34.78 -42.02
C GLN A 584 -23.26 34.04 -43.01
N GLN A 585 -23.71 32.84 -42.63
CA GLN A 585 -24.62 32.00 -43.41
C GLN A 585 -25.75 31.47 -42.53
N PHE A 586 -26.97 31.92 -42.73
CA PHE A 586 -28.16 31.46 -42.02
C PHE A 586 -29.41 31.60 -42.93
N LYS A 587 -30.45 30.78 -42.62
CA LYS A 587 -31.75 30.87 -43.33
C LYS A 587 -32.67 31.94 -42.69
N SER A 588 -32.61 32.08 -41.39
CA SER A 588 -33.39 33.09 -40.66
C SER A 588 -32.56 33.73 -39.53
N ALA A 589 -32.89 34.95 -39.16
CA ALA A 589 -32.29 35.64 -38.01
C ALA A 589 -33.35 36.39 -37.21
N THR A 590 -33.30 36.23 -35.90
CA THR A 590 -34.06 37.03 -34.92
C THR A 590 -33.07 37.82 -34.08
N ILE A 591 -33.18 39.14 -34.08
CA ILE A 591 -32.25 40.02 -33.37
C ILE A 591 -33.03 40.80 -32.32
N ASN A 592 -32.70 40.57 -31.06
CA ASN A 592 -33.23 41.24 -29.91
C ASN A 592 -32.16 42.20 -29.37
N THR A 593 -32.37 43.51 -29.56
CA THR A 593 -31.41 44.52 -29.03
C THR A 593 -31.54 44.65 -27.55
N ILE A 594 -30.44 44.46 -26.82
CA ILE A 594 -30.35 44.70 -25.38
C ILE A 594 -30.09 46.20 -25.15
N LYS A 595 -30.82 46.82 -24.23
CA LYS A 595 -30.59 48.22 -23.85
C LYS A 595 -29.50 48.32 -22.78
#